data_bc2126efa1405dc4b5a03dc39e222455
#
_entry.id   bc2126efa1405dc4b5a03dc39e222455
#
_cell.length_a   1.000
_cell.length_b   1.000
_cell.length_c   1.000
_cell.angle_alpha   90.00
_cell.angle_beta   90.00
_cell.angle_gamma   90.00
#
_symmetry.space_group_name_H-M   'P 1'
#
loop_
_entity.id
_entity.type
_entity.pdbx_description
1 polymer ?
#
loop_
_entity_poly.entity_id
_entity_poly.type
_entity_poly.pdbx_seq_one_letter_code
_entity_poly.pdbx_strand_id
1 'polypeptide(L)'
;MNAAAPLPRPTLHARLLAEQALSRAAGAPLVAGNAVELLIDGAAHFAAWQAAIESARTHVFVENYIIADDPVGRELRAALVAAAQRGVRVCVIHDWLGNLGNARAAFWLPLRAAGGEVRVYNRLRADSPFGWISRDHRKLVLVDGVWGSLSGVCAAAKWLGDPTRGVPPWRDTGLVIRGPALGDLEQAYRDSWAGLGAPLDLAATPVPAPAGAIALRVIATHPQTAGLYRLDQLVAAMAQRTLWLTDAYFVGIPTYVQGLVSAARDGVDVRLLVPGSSNLHAVAALSRAGYRPLLEAGIRVFEWNGSMLHAKTAVADDRWARVGSSNLNLSSWLANLELDAAIDNEDFAGLMTEQYERDLANTTEIVLADGRRPRPSGAVPPRPRRAGGSSSRAAAGALRLANTVGAALSNRRVLGPSEGGALLAGGLLLVALAVLAVLLPQLLAWPLALLCGWIGASLLRKRLRLRRRRPPS
;
A
#
# COMPACT_ATOMS: atom_id res chain seq x y z
N MET A 1 -22.89 18.42 -24.16
CA MET A 1 -22.16 18.42 -22.89
C MET A 1 -21.83 19.86 -22.56
N ASN A 2 -22.54 20.48 -21.60
CA ASN A 2 -22.23 21.83 -21.15
C ASN A 2 -20.96 21.77 -20.31
N ALA A 3 -19.89 22.42 -20.73
CA ALA A 3 -18.72 22.62 -19.90
C ALA A 3 -19.16 23.38 -18.63
N ALA A 4 -19.00 22.76 -17.46
CA ALA A 4 -19.27 23.42 -16.21
C ALA A 4 -18.39 24.67 -16.09
N ALA A 5 -18.98 25.78 -15.67
CA ALA A 5 -18.24 27.01 -15.47
C ALA A 5 -17.08 26.80 -14.50
N PRO A 6 -15.90 27.39 -14.73
CA PRO A 6 -14.77 27.26 -13.83
C PRO A 6 -15.15 27.77 -12.43
N LEU A 7 -14.89 26.97 -11.41
CA LEU A 7 -15.12 27.36 -10.02
C LEU A 7 -14.30 28.62 -9.68
N PRO A 8 -14.83 29.54 -8.86
CA PRO A 8 -14.08 30.72 -8.43
C PRO A 8 -12.81 30.28 -7.70
N ARG A 9 -11.67 30.88 -8.04
CA ARG A 9 -10.40 30.60 -7.35
C ARG A 9 -10.56 30.91 -5.85
N PRO A 10 -10.21 29.98 -4.95
CA PRO A 10 -10.32 30.22 -3.52
C PRO A 10 -9.42 31.39 -3.11
N THR A 11 -9.85 32.16 -2.10
CA THR A 11 -9.04 33.24 -1.53
C THR A 11 -7.73 32.68 -0.94
N LEU A 12 -6.68 33.52 -0.85
CA LEU A 12 -5.41 33.13 -0.23
C LEU A 12 -5.62 32.54 1.17
N HIS A 13 -6.50 33.16 1.97
CA HIS A 13 -6.83 32.70 3.32
C HIS A 13 -7.44 31.27 3.31
N ALA A 14 -8.39 31.00 2.41
CA ALA A 14 -8.99 29.67 2.28
C ALA A 14 -7.96 28.60 1.87
N ARG A 15 -7.00 28.96 1.00
CA ARG A 15 -5.89 28.06 0.61
C ARG A 15 -5.01 27.73 1.81
N LEU A 16 -4.60 28.72 2.58
CA LEU A 16 -3.76 28.51 3.77
C LEU A 16 -4.44 27.63 4.82
N LEU A 17 -5.76 27.81 5.03
CA LEU A 17 -6.54 26.96 5.94
C LEU A 17 -6.62 25.52 5.43
N ALA A 18 -6.84 25.32 4.13
CA ALA A 18 -6.87 24.00 3.51
C ALA A 18 -5.50 23.30 3.67
N GLU A 19 -4.41 24.01 3.37
CA GLU A 19 -3.04 23.49 3.53
C GLU A 19 -2.73 23.10 4.97
N GLN A 20 -3.14 23.92 5.92
CA GLN A 20 -2.97 23.61 7.34
C GLN A 20 -3.79 22.38 7.76
N ALA A 21 -5.03 22.25 7.25
CA ALA A 21 -5.87 21.10 7.51
C ALA A 21 -5.27 19.82 6.94
N LEU A 22 -4.78 19.85 5.68
CA LEU A 22 -4.12 18.72 5.03
C LEU A 22 -2.84 18.31 5.77
N SER A 23 -1.99 19.28 6.17
CA SER A 23 -0.77 19.00 6.95
C SER A 23 -1.07 18.37 8.30
N ARG A 24 -2.09 18.87 9.02
CA ARG A 24 -2.52 18.29 10.32
C ARG A 24 -3.11 16.88 10.15
N ALA A 25 -3.93 16.67 9.11
CA ALA A 25 -4.51 15.37 8.82
C ALA A 25 -3.43 14.34 8.49
N ALA A 26 -2.50 14.69 7.62
CA ALA A 26 -1.38 13.85 7.22
C ALA A 26 -0.37 13.62 8.36
N GLY A 27 -0.23 14.58 9.28
CA GLY A 27 0.87 14.62 10.24
C GLY A 27 2.22 14.92 9.57
N ALA A 28 2.20 15.58 8.40
CA ALA A 28 3.37 15.89 7.59
C ALA A 28 3.26 17.33 7.02
N PRO A 29 4.32 18.14 7.10
CA PRO A 29 4.34 19.49 6.55
C PRO A 29 4.34 19.47 5.02
N LEU A 30 3.90 20.56 4.40
CA LEU A 30 4.11 20.82 2.98
C LEU A 30 5.50 21.39 2.77
N VAL A 31 6.34 20.71 1.99
CA VAL A 31 7.72 21.10 1.70
C VAL A 31 7.82 21.58 0.25
N ALA A 32 8.13 22.85 0.05
CA ALA A 32 8.30 23.43 -1.27
C ALA A 32 9.73 23.22 -1.82
N GLY A 33 9.93 23.52 -3.10
CA GLY A 33 11.25 23.54 -3.71
C GLY A 33 11.69 22.20 -4.30
N ASN A 34 10.78 21.27 -4.57
CA ASN A 34 11.15 19.97 -5.11
C ASN A 34 10.96 19.87 -6.63
N ALA A 35 11.80 19.07 -7.27
CA ALA A 35 11.57 18.51 -8.59
C ALA A 35 11.05 17.08 -8.44
N VAL A 36 10.00 16.74 -9.19
CA VAL A 36 9.37 15.42 -9.15
C VAL A 36 9.24 14.89 -10.57
N GLU A 37 9.69 13.67 -10.78
CA GLU A 37 9.59 12.94 -12.05
C GLU A 37 8.71 11.71 -11.84
N LEU A 38 7.74 11.51 -12.74
CA LEU A 38 6.84 10.37 -12.71
C LEU A 38 7.50 9.17 -13.39
N LEU A 39 7.58 8.04 -12.70
CA LEU A 39 8.06 6.78 -13.23
C LEU A 39 6.89 5.80 -13.41
N ILE A 40 6.78 5.26 -14.62
CA ILE A 40 5.75 4.30 -15.00
C ILE A 40 6.39 2.92 -15.19
N ASP A 41 5.84 1.92 -14.50
CA ASP A 41 6.21 0.51 -14.56
C ASP A 41 7.66 0.17 -14.15
N GLY A 42 7.94 -1.13 -14.00
CA GLY A 42 9.21 -1.61 -13.46
C GLY A 42 10.44 -1.21 -14.27
N ALA A 43 10.36 -1.20 -15.61
CA ALA A 43 11.50 -0.90 -16.46
C ALA A 43 12.08 0.50 -16.18
N ALA A 44 11.21 1.53 -16.08
CA ALA A 44 11.64 2.89 -15.77
C ALA A 44 12.26 2.98 -14.35
N HIS A 45 11.68 2.28 -13.38
CA HIS A 45 12.20 2.27 -12.01
C HIS A 45 13.57 1.60 -11.92
N PHE A 46 13.75 0.43 -12.52
CA PHE A 46 15.01 -0.30 -12.42
C PHE A 46 16.14 0.43 -13.12
N ALA A 47 15.87 1.04 -14.29
CA ALA A 47 16.85 1.89 -14.97
C ALA A 47 17.24 3.12 -14.12
N ALA A 48 16.28 3.79 -13.50
CA ALA A 48 16.54 4.96 -12.65
C ALA A 48 17.31 4.57 -11.37
N TRP A 49 16.96 3.44 -10.72
CA TRP A 49 17.67 2.94 -9.55
C TRP A 49 19.10 2.55 -9.89
N GLN A 50 19.32 1.84 -11.01
CA GLN A 50 20.63 1.43 -11.46
C GLN A 50 21.54 2.66 -11.68
N ALA A 51 21.07 3.64 -12.46
CA ALA A 51 21.84 4.87 -12.76
C ALA A 51 22.15 5.66 -11.48
N ALA A 52 21.20 5.78 -10.55
CA ALA A 52 21.43 6.49 -9.30
C ALA A 52 22.45 5.77 -8.40
N ILE A 53 22.36 4.45 -8.25
CA ILE A 53 23.30 3.65 -7.44
C ILE A 53 24.71 3.67 -8.06
N GLU A 54 24.82 3.62 -9.38
CA GLU A 54 26.09 3.73 -10.08
C GLU A 54 26.78 5.08 -9.85
N SER A 55 26.00 6.16 -9.77
CA SER A 55 26.52 7.52 -9.52
C SER A 55 26.82 7.80 -8.05
N ALA A 56 26.43 6.92 -7.12
CA ALA A 56 26.57 7.11 -5.67
C ALA A 56 28.02 7.33 -5.24
N ARG A 57 28.22 8.28 -4.31
CA ARG A 57 29.54 8.68 -3.78
C ARG A 57 29.66 8.51 -2.27
N THR A 58 28.59 8.69 -1.51
CA THR A 58 28.62 8.68 -0.05
C THR A 58 27.78 7.55 0.53
N HIS A 59 26.52 7.46 0.17
CA HIS A 59 25.63 6.43 0.72
C HIS A 59 24.48 6.05 -0.22
N VAL A 60 24.04 4.80 -0.09
CA VAL A 60 22.83 4.26 -0.72
C VAL A 60 21.99 3.60 0.36
N PHE A 61 20.75 4.05 0.52
CA PHE A 61 19.78 3.46 1.41
C PHE A 61 18.66 2.84 0.59
N VAL A 62 18.36 1.56 0.85
CA VAL A 62 17.29 0.82 0.19
C VAL A 62 16.35 0.25 1.24
N GLU A 63 15.06 0.56 1.14
CA GLU A 63 13.99 -0.05 1.92
C GLU A 63 12.97 -0.63 0.95
N ASN A 64 12.80 -1.96 0.92
CA ASN A 64 11.95 -2.59 -0.08
C ASN A 64 11.24 -3.82 0.48
N TYR A 65 9.92 -3.90 0.25
CA TYR A 65 9.11 -5.00 0.75
C TYR A 65 9.54 -6.36 0.20
N ILE A 66 9.80 -6.45 -1.12
CA ILE A 66 10.28 -7.66 -1.78
C ILE A 66 11.56 -7.36 -2.55
N ILE A 67 12.62 -8.11 -2.27
CA ILE A 67 13.81 -8.18 -3.13
C ILE A 67 13.94 -9.65 -3.51
N ALA A 68 13.58 -10.00 -4.74
CA ALA A 68 13.52 -11.39 -5.17
C ALA A 68 14.91 -11.94 -5.54
N ASP A 69 15.12 -13.24 -5.34
CA ASP A 69 16.29 -13.93 -5.89
C ASP A 69 16.04 -14.33 -7.35
N ASP A 70 15.84 -13.33 -8.20
CA ASP A 70 15.59 -13.40 -9.62
C ASP A 70 16.55 -12.46 -10.38
N PRO A 71 16.51 -12.36 -11.71
CA PRO A 71 17.42 -11.48 -12.45
C PRO A 71 17.42 -10.04 -11.95
N VAL A 72 16.23 -9.43 -11.70
CA VAL A 72 16.10 -8.04 -11.24
C VAL A 72 16.72 -7.83 -9.86
N GLY A 73 16.39 -8.69 -8.89
CA GLY A 73 16.94 -8.57 -7.55
C GLY A 73 18.45 -8.85 -7.52
N ARG A 74 18.95 -9.72 -8.39
CA ARG A 74 20.40 -9.99 -8.54
C ARG A 74 21.14 -8.80 -9.16
N GLU A 75 20.56 -8.13 -10.16
CA GLU A 75 21.09 -6.90 -10.74
C GLU A 75 21.14 -5.76 -9.72
N LEU A 76 20.06 -5.53 -8.98
CA LEU A 76 20.06 -4.57 -7.87
C LEU A 76 21.16 -4.89 -6.85
N ARG A 77 21.27 -6.15 -6.41
CA ARG A 77 22.33 -6.57 -5.49
C ARG A 77 23.72 -6.33 -6.07
N ALA A 78 23.94 -6.62 -7.34
CA ALA A 78 25.24 -6.40 -8.00
C ALA A 78 25.62 -4.91 -8.01
N ALA A 79 24.67 -4.02 -8.31
CA ALA A 79 24.88 -2.57 -8.25
C ALA A 79 25.24 -2.10 -6.82
N LEU A 80 24.54 -2.62 -5.81
CA LEU A 80 24.81 -2.32 -4.40
C LEU A 80 26.18 -2.84 -3.94
N VAL A 81 26.58 -4.02 -4.40
CA VAL A 81 27.94 -4.57 -4.14
C VAL A 81 29.01 -3.68 -4.77
N ALA A 82 28.84 -3.30 -6.04
CA ALA A 82 29.76 -2.41 -6.73
C ALA A 82 29.87 -1.03 -6.04
N ALA A 83 28.74 -0.47 -5.55
CA ALA A 83 28.77 0.77 -4.77
C ALA A 83 29.55 0.60 -3.46
N ALA A 84 29.30 -0.48 -2.71
CA ALA A 84 30.02 -0.76 -1.46
C ALA A 84 31.53 -0.96 -1.70
N GLN A 85 31.93 -1.63 -2.79
CA GLN A 85 33.34 -1.79 -3.18
C GLN A 85 34.03 -0.45 -3.54
N ARG A 86 33.25 0.55 -3.98
CA ARG A 86 33.76 1.93 -4.17
C ARG A 86 33.90 2.73 -2.87
N GLY A 87 33.53 2.13 -1.71
CA GLY A 87 33.55 2.79 -0.40
C GLY A 87 32.25 3.52 -0.06
N VAL A 88 31.19 3.37 -0.87
CA VAL A 88 29.87 3.93 -0.59
C VAL A 88 29.21 3.17 0.58
N ARG A 89 28.64 3.88 1.53
CA ARG A 89 27.87 3.28 2.64
C ARG A 89 26.55 2.71 2.14
N VAL A 90 26.43 1.39 2.07
CA VAL A 90 25.22 0.71 1.57
C VAL A 90 24.46 0.07 2.72
N CYS A 91 23.19 0.49 2.93
CA CYS A 91 22.29 -0.04 3.96
C CYS A 91 20.97 -0.46 3.35
N VAL A 92 20.57 -1.71 3.59
CA VAL A 92 19.35 -2.31 3.03
C VAL A 92 18.41 -2.76 4.13
N ILE A 93 17.13 -2.38 4.03
CA ILE A 93 16.04 -2.97 4.82
C ILE A 93 15.13 -3.76 3.89
N HIS A 94 14.74 -4.95 4.29
CA HIS A 94 13.68 -5.69 3.62
C HIS A 94 12.75 -6.39 4.61
N ASP A 95 11.50 -6.61 4.20
CA ASP A 95 10.51 -7.29 5.03
C ASP A 95 10.75 -8.81 5.06
N TRP A 96 10.54 -9.44 6.23
CA TRP A 96 10.71 -10.88 6.37
C TRP A 96 9.68 -11.68 5.59
N LEU A 97 8.39 -11.30 5.67
CA LEU A 97 7.31 -12.05 5.02
C LEU A 97 7.31 -11.81 3.51
N GLY A 98 7.56 -10.56 3.07
CA GLY A 98 7.69 -10.21 1.66
C GLY A 98 8.80 -10.99 0.96
N ASN A 99 9.83 -11.38 1.71
CA ASN A 99 10.98 -12.13 1.21
C ASN A 99 10.98 -13.61 1.62
N LEU A 100 9.87 -14.14 2.12
CA LEU A 100 9.78 -15.55 2.48
C LEU A 100 9.99 -16.42 1.23
N GLY A 101 11.08 -17.20 1.24
CA GLY A 101 11.50 -17.99 0.08
C GLY A 101 12.36 -17.26 -0.97
N ASN A 102 12.52 -15.94 -0.87
CA ASN A 102 13.31 -15.08 -1.77
C ASN A 102 14.70 -14.76 -1.18
N ALA A 103 15.05 -13.49 -0.99
CA ALA A 103 16.36 -13.01 -0.55
C ALA A 103 16.76 -13.54 0.84
N ARG A 104 17.16 -14.81 0.92
CA ARG A 104 17.66 -15.47 2.13
C ARG A 104 19.01 -14.88 2.54
N ALA A 105 19.50 -15.24 3.72
CA ALA A 105 20.79 -14.77 4.24
C ALA A 105 21.95 -14.95 3.24
N ALA A 106 21.96 -16.07 2.52
CA ALA A 106 22.97 -16.39 1.49
C ALA A 106 22.93 -15.41 0.29
N PHE A 107 21.76 -14.91 -0.09
CA PHE A 107 21.61 -13.90 -1.15
C PHE A 107 22.42 -12.64 -0.83
N TRP A 108 22.52 -12.25 0.44
CA TRP A 108 23.18 -11.03 0.88
C TRP A 108 24.67 -11.19 1.23
N LEU A 109 25.23 -12.39 1.15
CA LEU A 109 26.65 -12.62 1.47
C LEU A 109 27.60 -11.73 0.63
N PRO A 110 27.43 -11.58 -0.70
CA PRO A 110 28.34 -10.70 -1.47
C PRO A 110 28.31 -9.24 -1.02
N LEU A 111 27.12 -8.71 -0.69
CA LEU A 111 26.99 -7.34 -0.21
C LEU A 111 27.63 -7.15 1.16
N ARG A 112 27.44 -8.11 2.08
CA ARG A 112 28.08 -8.09 3.41
C ARG A 112 29.60 -8.20 3.31
N ALA A 113 30.12 -9.04 2.42
CA ALA A 113 31.55 -9.16 2.16
C ALA A 113 32.16 -7.87 1.59
N ALA A 114 31.38 -7.08 0.86
CA ALA A 114 31.78 -5.77 0.37
C ALA A 114 31.61 -4.61 1.41
N GLY A 115 31.17 -4.93 2.65
CA GLY A 115 30.97 -3.94 3.71
C GLY A 115 29.57 -3.35 3.81
N GLY A 116 28.63 -3.80 2.99
CA GLY A 116 27.23 -3.36 3.08
C GLY A 116 26.48 -4.01 4.24
N GLU A 117 25.46 -3.32 4.75
CA GLU A 117 24.61 -3.80 5.85
C GLU A 117 23.21 -4.15 5.38
N VAL A 118 22.65 -5.23 5.95
CA VAL A 118 21.29 -5.67 5.64
C VAL A 118 20.54 -5.96 6.93
N ARG A 119 19.37 -5.34 7.12
CA ARG A 119 18.43 -5.59 8.21
C ARG A 119 17.13 -6.15 7.68
N VAL A 120 16.49 -6.98 8.50
CA VAL A 120 15.23 -7.66 8.14
C VAL A 120 14.15 -7.24 9.10
N TYR A 121 13.10 -6.64 8.54
CA TYR A 121 11.96 -6.16 9.32
C TYR A 121 11.05 -7.34 9.73
N ASN A 122 10.63 -7.30 10.99
CA ASN A 122 9.61 -8.17 11.61
C ASN A 122 9.73 -9.67 11.28
N ARG A 123 10.89 -10.24 11.58
CA ARG A 123 11.03 -11.70 11.64
C ARG A 123 10.09 -12.29 12.69
N LEU A 124 9.60 -13.51 12.42
CA LEU A 124 8.84 -14.25 13.41
C LEU A 124 9.67 -14.43 14.69
N ARG A 125 9.13 -14.04 15.83
CA ARG A 125 9.81 -14.05 17.11
C ARG A 125 8.92 -14.67 18.20
N ALA A 126 9.49 -15.55 18.99
CA ALA A 126 8.76 -16.18 20.09
C ALA A 126 8.34 -15.20 21.21
N ASP A 127 9.03 -14.05 21.34
CA ASP A 127 8.71 -13.01 22.32
C ASP A 127 7.73 -11.95 21.81
N SER A 128 7.28 -12.06 20.55
CA SER A 128 6.30 -11.18 19.92
C SER A 128 5.42 -11.96 18.94
N PRO A 129 4.47 -12.76 19.46
CA PRO A 129 3.68 -13.71 18.64
C PRO A 129 2.87 -13.07 17.52
N PHE A 130 2.51 -11.79 17.66
CA PHE A 130 1.75 -11.02 16.66
C PHE A 130 2.56 -9.90 16.01
N GLY A 131 3.83 -9.74 16.38
CA GLY A 131 4.68 -8.69 15.81
C GLY A 131 4.83 -8.80 14.29
N TRP A 132 4.77 -10.01 13.75
CA TRP A 132 4.88 -10.29 12.33
C TRP A 132 3.69 -9.79 11.48
N ILE A 133 2.57 -9.36 12.09
CA ILE A 133 1.40 -8.84 11.36
C ILE A 133 1.71 -7.49 10.71
N SER A 134 2.46 -6.62 11.39
CA SER A 134 2.91 -5.36 10.82
C SER A 134 4.00 -5.62 9.76
N ARG A 135 3.87 -5.02 8.58
CA ARG A 135 4.82 -5.18 7.47
C ARG A 135 5.56 -3.88 7.19
N ASP A 136 6.79 -4.00 6.75
CA ASP A 136 7.49 -2.92 6.09
C ASP A 136 7.13 -2.98 4.61
N HIS A 137 6.13 -2.16 4.25
CA HIS A 137 5.61 -2.16 2.88
C HIS A 137 6.14 -0.98 2.06
N ARG A 138 7.14 -0.25 2.56
CA ARG A 138 7.82 0.83 1.85
C ARG A 138 8.64 0.31 0.67
N LYS A 139 8.82 1.13 -0.34
CA LYS A 139 9.69 0.91 -1.49
C LYS A 139 10.40 2.24 -1.75
N LEU A 140 11.59 2.35 -1.20
CA LEU A 140 12.40 3.56 -1.17
C LEU A 140 13.83 3.24 -1.58
N VAL A 141 14.40 4.07 -2.44
CA VAL A 141 15.83 4.11 -2.73
C VAL A 141 16.30 5.55 -2.56
N LEU A 142 17.31 5.77 -1.74
CA LEU A 142 17.92 7.08 -1.51
C LEU A 142 19.41 7.03 -1.85
N VAL A 143 19.90 8.03 -2.54
CA VAL A 143 21.31 8.14 -2.93
C VAL A 143 21.83 9.53 -2.55
N ASP A 144 22.87 9.53 -1.73
CA ASP A 144 23.67 10.71 -1.34
C ASP A 144 22.84 11.88 -0.76
N GLY A 145 21.58 11.63 -0.37
CA GLY A 145 20.65 12.67 0.06
C GLY A 145 20.25 13.69 -1.02
N VAL A 146 20.62 13.46 -2.28
CA VAL A 146 20.31 14.37 -3.41
C VAL A 146 19.32 13.75 -4.41
N TRP A 147 19.08 12.46 -4.32
CA TRP A 147 18.17 11.70 -5.16
C TRP A 147 17.38 10.69 -4.33
N GLY A 148 16.09 10.60 -4.56
CA GLY A 148 15.23 9.61 -3.91
C GLY A 148 14.14 9.11 -4.83
N SER A 149 13.83 7.80 -4.76
CA SER A 149 12.70 7.17 -5.45
C SER A 149 11.79 6.50 -4.45
N LEU A 150 10.49 6.81 -4.52
CA LEU A 150 9.44 6.08 -3.81
C LEU A 150 8.40 5.56 -4.78
N SER A 151 7.83 4.37 -4.51
CA SER A 151 6.93 3.73 -5.48
C SER A 151 6.10 2.59 -4.89
N GLY A 152 5.26 1.96 -5.74
CA GLY A 152 4.68 0.63 -5.50
C GLY A 152 5.61 -0.52 -5.90
N VAL A 153 6.67 -0.27 -6.67
CA VAL A 153 7.52 -1.27 -7.33
C VAL A 153 8.47 -1.96 -6.36
N CYS A 154 8.48 -3.28 -6.37
CA CYS A 154 9.49 -4.07 -5.68
C CYS A 154 10.57 -4.59 -6.64
N ALA A 155 11.76 -4.88 -6.12
CA ALA A 155 12.87 -5.43 -6.91
C ALA A 155 12.62 -6.92 -7.26
N ALA A 156 11.76 -7.16 -8.25
CA ALA A 156 11.38 -8.49 -8.70
C ALA A 156 10.96 -8.49 -10.18
N ALA A 157 11.29 -9.57 -10.90
CA ALA A 157 11.07 -9.71 -12.34
C ALA A 157 9.61 -9.62 -12.78
N LYS A 158 8.65 -9.85 -11.89
CA LYS A 158 7.21 -9.72 -12.22
C LYS A 158 6.80 -8.30 -12.63
N TRP A 159 7.55 -7.26 -12.25
CA TRP A 159 7.34 -5.89 -12.72
C TRP A 159 7.89 -5.64 -14.14
N LEU A 160 8.74 -6.55 -14.67
CA LEU A 160 9.16 -6.55 -16.08
C LEU A 160 8.29 -7.44 -16.95
N GLY A 161 7.56 -8.38 -16.34
CA GLY A 161 6.86 -9.44 -17.05
C GLY A 161 7.82 -10.50 -17.61
N ASP A 162 7.31 -11.29 -18.55
CA ASP A 162 8.08 -12.31 -19.27
C ASP A 162 7.63 -12.35 -20.73
N PRO A 163 8.31 -11.60 -21.63
CA PRO A 163 7.95 -11.57 -23.04
C PRO A 163 8.01 -12.93 -23.72
N THR A 164 8.91 -13.83 -23.26
CA THR A 164 9.05 -15.18 -23.85
C THR A 164 7.84 -16.06 -23.57
N ARG A 165 7.13 -15.78 -22.49
CA ARG A 165 5.91 -16.47 -22.06
C ARG A 165 4.64 -15.67 -22.33
N GLY A 166 4.75 -14.50 -22.97
CA GLY A 166 3.63 -13.60 -23.22
C GLY A 166 3.01 -13.04 -21.93
N VAL A 167 3.77 -12.94 -20.83
CA VAL A 167 3.31 -12.38 -19.56
C VAL A 167 3.63 -10.88 -19.53
N PRO A 168 2.62 -9.98 -19.56
CA PRO A 168 2.88 -8.56 -19.50
C PRO A 168 3.41 -8.14 -18.12
N PRO A 169 4.15 -7.00 -18.04
CA PRO A 169 4.62 -6.46 -16.77
C PRO A 169 3.46 -6.12 -15.83
N TRP A 170 3.74 -6.07 -14.53
CA TRP A 170 2.84 -5.46 -13.58
C TRP A 170 2.82 -3.95 -13.78
N ARG A 171 1.60 -3.39 -13.85
CA ARG A 171 1.40 -1.95 -13.96
C ARG A 171 1.57 -1.29 -12.60
N ASP A 172 2.53 -0.39 -12.48
CA ASP A 172 2.81 0.32 -11.23
C ASP A 172 3.27 1.76 -11.48
N THR A 173 3.32 2.57 -10.40
CA THR A 173 3.67 3.98 -10.47
C THR A 173 4.59 4.35 -9.32
N GLY A 174 5.54 5.21 -9.59
CA GLY A 174 6.41 5.79 -8.58
C GLY A 174 6.98 7.14 -9.00
N LEU A 175 7.85 7.66 -8.17
CA LEU A 175 8.43 9.00 -8.29
C LEU A 175 9.93 8.96 -8.14
N VAL A 176 10.61 9.85 -8.85
CA VAL A 176 11.92 10.39 -8.44
C VAL A 176 11.70 11.77 -7.85
N ILE A 177 12.33 12.04 -6.72
CA ILE A 177 12.26 13.31 -6.01
C ILE A 177 13.67 13.85 -5.84
N ARG A 178 13.85 15.14 -6.09
CA ARG A 178 15.05 15.92 -5.75
C ARG A 178 14.61 17.18 -5.02
N GLY A 179 15.40 17.64 -4.06
CA GLY A 179 15.12 18.85 -3.29
C GLY A 179 14.83 18.58 -1.81
N PRO A 180 14.29 19.57 -1.09
CA PRO A 180 14.22 19.56 0.37
C PRO A 180 13.43 18.39 0.99
N ALA A 181 12.42 17.85 0.32
CA ALA A 181 11.63 16.70 0.81
C ALA A 181 12.46 15.41 0.97
N LEU A 182 13.66 15.33 0.41
CA LEU A 182 14.57 14.22 0.65
C LEU A 182 14.96 14.08 2.12
N GLY A 183 14.97 15.19 2.88
CA GLY A 183 15.19 15.15 4.33
C GLY A 183 14.15 14.32 5.05
N ASP A 184 12.87 14.47 4.68
CA ASP A 184 11.77 13.69 5.28
C ASP A 184 11.82 12.21 4.85
N LEU A 185 12.20 11.92 3.60
CA LEU A 185 12.41 10.55 3.12
C LEU A 185 13.57 9.87 3.85
N GLU A 186 14.67 10.56 4.04
CA GLU A 186 15.83 10.05 4.79
C GLU A 186 15.47 9.83 6.26
N GLN A 187 14.74 10.75 6.88
CA GLN A 187 14.27 10.59 8.25
C GLN A 187 13.38 9.36 8.39
N ALA A 188 12.44 9.15 7.46
CA ALA A 188 11.60 7.96 7.46
C ALA A 188 12.41 6.65 7.38
N TYR A 189 13.47 6.62 6.54
CA TYR A 189 14.39 5.48 6.46
C TYR A 189 15.17 5.29 7.77
N ARG A 190 15.72 6.35 8.35
CA ARG A 190 16.48 6.31 9.60
C ARG A 190 15.64 5.79 10.77
N ASP A 191 14.38 6.17 10.83
CA ASP A 191 13.43 5.67 11.85
C ASP A 191 13.19 4.16 11.70
N SER A 192 12.98 3.67 10.47
CA SER A 192 12.88 2.24 10.18
C SER A 192 14.15 1.50 10.59
N TRP A 193 15.31 2.04 10.22
CA TRP A 193 16.61 1.45 10.54
C TRP A 193 16.86 1.36 12.04
N ALA A 194 16.61 2.44 12.77
CA ALA A 194 16.77 2.51 14.23
C ALA A 194 15.80 1.58 14.97
N GLY A 195 14.59 1.38 14.44
CA GLY A 195 13.63 0.41 14.97
C GLY A 195 14.12 -1.04 14.90
N LEU A 196 15.12 -1.34 14.07
CA LEU A 196 15.67 -2.69 13.87
C LEU A 196 17.00 -2.94 14.59
N GLY A 197 17.57 -1.94 15.27
CA GLY A 197 18.83 -2.08 15.99
C GLY A 197 19.48 -0.73 16.31
N ALA A 198 20.82 -0.67 16.32
CA ALA A 198 21.52 0.58 16.51
C ALA A 198 21.15 1.60 15.42
N PRO A 199 21.03 2.90 15.73
CA PRO A 199 20.88 3.94 14.73
C PRO A 199 21.98 3.88 13.65
N LEU A 200 21.75 4.54 12.52
CA LEU A 200 22.80 4.70 11.50
C LEU A 200 23.97 5.48 12.10
N ASP A 201 25.16 4.90 11.97
CA ASP A 201 26.41 5.59 12.29
C ASP A 201 26.87 6.43 11.07
N LEU A 202 26.02 7.39 10.74
CA LEU A 202 26.24 8.37 9.68
C LEU A 202 25.47 9.64 10.04
N ALA A 203 26.10 10.79 9.95
CA ALA A 203 25.41 12.06 10.15
C ALA A 203 24.21 12.18 9.19
N ALA A 204 23.16 12.86 9.62
CA ALA A 204 22.04 13.17 8.73
C ALA A 204 22.53 14.06 7.59
N THR A 205 22.07 13.77 6.38
CA THR A 205 22.41 14.60 5.23
C THR A 205 21.81 16.00 5.42
N PRO A 206 22.57 17.08 5.16
CA PRO A 206 21.99 18.42 5.14
C PRO A 206 20.80 18.47 4.18
N VAL A 207 19.77 19.21 4.56
CA VAL A 207 18.57 19.37 3.71
C VAL A 207 19.02 19.94 2.35
N PRO A 208 18.72 19.30 1.23
CA PRO A 208 19.14 19.73 -0.09
C PRO A 208 18.54 21.11 -0.45
N ALA A 209 19.29 21.84 -1.27
CA ALA A 209 18.78 23.07 -1.87
C ALA A 209 17.56 22.81 -2.74
N PRO A 210 16.68 23.81 -2.96
CA PRO A 210 15.59 23.71 -3.89
C PRO A 210 16.02 23.24 -5.28
N ALA A 211 15.33 22.25 -5.84
CA ALA A 211 15.60 21.66 -7.14
C ALA A 211 14.47 21.91 -8.17
N GLY A 212 13.37 22.51 -7.75
CA GLY A 212 12.20 22.78 -8.60
C GLY A 212 11.15 23.61 -7.89
N ALA A 213 9.96 23.65 -8.45
CA ALA A 213 8.85 24.47 -7.96
C ALA A 213 7.74 23.67 -7.24
N ILE A 214 7.86 22.34 -7.18
CA ILE A 214 6.80 21.48 -6.65
C ILE A 214 6.82 21.48 -5.12
N ALA A 215 5.63 21.65 -4.52
CA ALA A 215 5.40 21.45 -3.10
C ALA A 215 4.77 20.07 -2.86
N LEU A 216 5.31 19.31 -1.92
CA LEU A 216 4.81 17.97 -1.58
C LEU A 216 4.92 17.68 -0.08
N ARG A 217 4.13 16.69 0.38
CA ARG A 217 4.22 16.10 1.72
C ARG A 217 4.72 14.68 1.61
N VAL A 218 5.70 14.31 2.43
CA VAL A 218 6.11 12.93 2.63
C VAL A 218 5.32 12.36 3.81
N ILE A 219 4.47 11.38 3.55
CA ILE A 219 3.64 10.76 4.57
C ILE A 219 4.24 9.39 4.91
N ALA A 220 5.02 9.38 5.98
CA ALA A 220 5.60 8.15 6.53
C ALA A 220 4.62 7.54 7.54
N THR A 221 3.83 6.56 7.11
CA THR A 221 2.92 5.85 7.98
C THR A 221 3.69 4.86 8.85
N HIS A 222 3.40 4.90 10.14
CA HIS A 222 3.83 3.93 11.14
C HIS A 222 2.59 3.29 11.77
N PRO A 223 2.69 2.09 12.37
CA PRO A 223 1.57 1.50 13.08
C PRO A 223 0.94 2.50 14.06
N GLN A 224 -0.39 2.63 14.00
CA GLN A 224 -1.21 3.51 14.85
C GLN A 224 -1.19 5.01 14.53
N THR A 225 -0.49 5.49 13.51
CA THR A 225 -0.47 6.94 13.20
C THR A 225 -1.68 7.43 12.40
N ALA A 226 -2.25 6.61 11.54
CA ALA A 226 -3.43 6.90 10.71
C ALA A 226 -3.36 8.22 9.89
N GLY A 227 -2.15 8.75 9.63
CA GLY A 227 -1.98 10.04 8.95
C GLY A 227 -2.55 10.01 7.53
N LEU A 228 -2.16 9.01 6.75
CA LEU A 228 -2.66 8.88 5.38
C LEU A 228 -4.17 8.63 5.34
N TYR A 229 -4.71 7.81 6.24
CA TYR A 229 -6.15 7.59 6.32
C TYR A 229 -6.95 8.88 6.53
N ARG A 230 -6.49 9.74 7.45
CA ARG A 230 -7.12 11.05 7.69
C ARG A 230 -6.98 11.97 6.49
N LEU A 231 -5.82 11.94 5.81
CA LEU A 231 -5.61 12.71 4.59
C LEU A 231 -6.56 12.27 3.47
N ASP A 232 -6.65 10.96 3.20
CA ASP A 232 -7.53 10.41 2.17
C ASP A 232 -9.01 10.74 2.43
N GLN A 233 -9.43 10.71 3.71
CA GLN A 233 -10.79 11.15 4.09
C GLN A 233 -11.00 12.64 3.84
N LEU A 234 -10.02 13.48 4.19
CA LEU A 234 -10.12 14.92 4.01
C LEU A 234 -10.14 15.29 2.52
N VAL A 235 -9.30 14.63 1.70
CA VAL A 235 -9.30 14.82 0.24
C VAL A 235 -10.65 14.42 -0.36
N ALA A 236 -11.22 13.29 0.05
CA ALA A 236 -12.55 12.87 -0.39
C ALA A 236 -13.65 13.88 -0.02
N ALA A 237 -13.53 14.54 1.15
CA ALA A 237 -14.46 15.58 1.59
C ALA A 237 -14.25 16.94 0.90
N MET A 238 -13.04 17.20 0.38
CA MET A 238 -12.69 18.48 -0.25
C MET A 238 -12.78 18.46 -1.78
N ALA A 239 -12.77 17.29 -2.41
CA ALA A 239 -12.89 17.15 -3.85
C ALA A 239 -14.18 17.80 -4.37
N GLN A 240 -14.09 18.55 -5.47
CA GLN A 240 -15.20 19.33 -6.01
C GLN A 240 -15.65 18.87 -7.40
N ARG A 241 -14.76 18.33 -8.22
CA ARG A 241 -15.03 17.90 -9.60
C ARG A 241 -14.71 16.44 -9.83
N THR A 242 -13.52 16.04 -9.46
CA THR A 242 -12.98 14.70 -9.75
C THR A 242 -12.23 14.13 -8.56
N LEU A 243 -12.38 12.82 -8.33
CA LEU A 243 -11.56 12.06 -7.40
C LEU A 243 -11.32 10.68 -8.03
N TRP A 244 -10.14 10.47 -8.62
CA TRP A 244 -9.79 9.25 -9.32
C TRP A 244 -8.73 8.48 -8.55
N LEU A 245 -9.04 7.24 -8.24
CA LEU A 245 -8.27 6.39 -7.35
C LEU A 245 -7.80 5.14 -8.09
N THR A 246 -6.52 4.79 -7.94
CA THR A 246 -5.99 3.48 -8.36
C THR A 246 -5.49 2.73 -7.14
N ASP A 247 -5.90 1.48 -6.99
CA ASP A 247 -5.48 0.67 -5.85
C ASP A 247 -5.36 -0.81 -6.18
N ALA A 248 -4.27 -1.43 -5.72
CA ALA A 248 -3.96 -2.83 -5.95
C ALA A 248 -4.79 -3.80 -5.10
N TYR A 249 -5.13 -3.40 -3.88
CA TYR A 249 -5.79 -4.25 -2.89
C TYR A 249 -6.86 -3.47 -2.11
N PHE A 250 -7.79 -2.89 -2.85
CA PHE A 250 -8.89 -2.12 -2.28
C PHE A 250 -9.76 -2.99 -1.37
N VAL A 251 -9.82 -2.63 -0.11
CA VAL A 251 -10.75 -3.18 0.87
C VAL A 251 -11.32 -2.00 1.65
N GLY A 252 -12.36 -1.38 1.08
CA GLY A 252 -12.97 -0.19 1.64
C GLY A 252 -13.53 -0.42 3.04
N ILE A 253 -12.99 0.30 4.03
CA ILE A 253 -13.61 0.35 5.35
C ILE A 253 -14.83 1.29 5.31
N PRO A 254 -15.86 1.02 6.12
CA PRO A 254 -17.15 1.72 6.02
C PRO A 254 -17.04 3.24 6.05
N THR A 255 -16.20 3.80 6.91
CA THR A 255 -16.04 5.25 7.05
C THR A 255 -15.43 5.90 5.80
N TYR A 256 -14.44 5.27 5.17
CA TYR A 256 -13.85 5.78 3.92
C TYR A 256 -14.82 5.65 2.74
N VAL A 257 -15.50 4.49 2.64
CA VAL A 257 -16.52 4.25 1.63
C VAL A 257 -17.64 5.31 1.73
N GLN A 258 -18.07 5.67 2.95
CA GLN A 258 -19.06 6.74 3.14
C GLN A 258 -18.54 8.10 2.68
N GLY A 259 -17.27 8.43 2.89
CA GLY A 259 -16.66 9.64 2.36
C GLY A 259 -16.73 9.71 0.82
N LEU A 260 -16.35 8.62 0.14
CA LEU A 260 -16.45 8.51 -1.33
C LEU A 260 -17.89 8.60 -1.83
N VAL A 261 -18.83 7.93 -1.15
CA VAL A 261 -20.27 7.97 -1.45
C VAL A 261 -20.82 9.40 -1.30
N SER A 262 -20.41 10.12 -0.27
CA SER A 262 -20.82 11.51 -0.07
C SER A 262 -20.32 12.39 -1.20
N ALA A 263 -19.02 12.32 -1.54
CA ALA A 263 -18.44 13.07 -2.65
C ALA A 263 -19.19 12.80 -3.97
N ALA A 264 -19.48 11.52 -4.29
CA ALA A 264 -20.22 11.17 -5.50
C ALA A 264 -21.65 11.73 -5.51
N ARG A 265 -22.36 11.73 -4.36
CA ARG A 265 -23.70 12.32 -4.22
C ARG A 265 -23.71 13.84 -4.35
N ASP A 266 -22.60 14.48 -3.97
CA ASP A 266 -22.40 15.93 -4.13
C ASP A 266 -21.98 16.29 -5.57
N GLY A 267 -21.90 15.30 -6.48
CA GLY A 267 -21.66 15.51 -7.92
C GLY A 267 -20.20 15.38 -8.33
N VAL A 268 -19.31 14.92 -7.45
CA VAL A 268 -17.90 14.63 -7.81
C VAL A 268 -17.85 13.37 -8.68
N ASP A 269 -17.13 13.42 -9.80
CA ASP A 269 -16.81 12.21 -10.60
C ASP A 269 -15.79 11.36 -9.85
N VAL A 270 -16.29 10.42 -9.07
CA VAL A 270 -15.46 9.48 -8.31
C VAL A 270 -15.23 8.22 -9.13
N ARG A 271 -13.97 7.88 -9.38
CA ARG A 271 -13.59 6.66 -10.13
C ARG A 271 -12.63 5.82 -9.30
N LEU A 272 -12.79 4.50 -9.37
CA LEU A 272 -11.91 3.53 -8.73
C LEU A 272 -11.40 2.53 -9.78
N LEU A 273 -10.09 2.51 -10.00
CA LEU A 273 -9.39 1.58 -10.86
C LEU A 273 -8.69 0.51 -10.00
N VAL A 274 -9.00 -0.76 -10.25
CA VAL A 274 -8.51 -1.91 -9.48
C VAL A 274 -8.06 -3.04 -10.40
N PRO A 275 -7.27 -4.02 -9.93
CA PRO A 275 -6.86 -5.14 -10.76
C PRO A 275 -8.04 -6.07 -11.08
N GLY A 276 -8.21 -6.41 -12.35
CA GLY A 276 -9.12 -7.50 -12.79
C GLY A 276 -8.54 -8.88 -12.50
N SER A 277 -7.20 -8.98 -12.36
CA SER A 277 -6.46 -10.18 -11.98
C SER A 277 -5.53 -9.84 -10.82
N SER A 278 -5.56 -10.60 -9.74
CA SER A 278 -4.75 -10.36 -8.54
C SER A 278 -4.02 -11.63 -8.12
N ASN A 279 -2.80 -11.47 -7.62
CA ASN A 279 -2.02 -12.54 -6.99
C ASN A 279 -2.61 -12.96 -5.62
N LEU A 280 -3.47 -12.14 -5.02
CA LEU A 280 -4.19 -12.42 -3.76
C LEU A 280 -5.69 -12.62 -4.03
N HIS A 281 -6.07 -13.82 -4.45
CA HIS A 281 -7.45 -14.14 -4.85
C HIS A 281 -8.50 -13.85 -3.78
N ALA A 282 -8.17 -14.07 -2.51
CA ALA A 282 -9.07 -13.78 -1.39
C ALA A 282 -9.34 -12.26 -1.26
N VAL A 283 -8.29 -11.43 -1.43
CA VAL A 283 -8.42 -9.97 -1.40
C VAL A 283 -9.23 -9.47 -2.59
N ALA A 284 -8.99 -10.01 -3.79
CA ALA A 284 -9.78 -9.68 -4.97
C ALA A 284 -11.27 -10.02 -4.81
N ALA A 285 -11.57 -11.17 -4.20
CA ALA A 285 -12.96 -11.53 -3.91
C ALA A 285 -13.63 -10.60 -2.89
N LEU A 286 -12.86 -10.17 -1.87
CA LEU A 286 -13.31 -9.20 -0.87
C LEU A 286 -13.53 -7.81 -1.47
N SER A 287 -12.61 -7.34 -2.30
CA SER A 287 -12.73 -6.09 -3.06
C SER A 287 -14.02 -6.06 -3.87
N ARG A 288 -14.27 -7.09 -4.69
CA ARG A 288 -15.49 -7.20 -5.51
C ARG A 288 -16.78 -7.25 -4.69
N ALA A 289 -16.74 -7.84 -3.50
CA ALA A 289 -17.90 -7.83 -2.59
C ALA A 289 -18.26 -6.42 -2.10
N GLY A 290 -17.28 -5.51 -2.06
CA GLY A 290 -17.41 -4.11 -1.67
C GLY A 290 -17.85 -3.15 -2.78
N TYR A 291 -17.94 -3.58 -4.06
CA TYR A 291 -18.25 -2.64 -5.16
C TYR A 291 -19.71 -2.17 -5.17
N ARG A 292 -20.65 -3.00 -4.71
CA ARG A 292 -22.07 -2.68 -4.82
C ARG A 292 -22.46 -1.33 -4.22
N PRO A 293 -22.11 -0.99 -2.98
CA PRO A 293 -22.47 0.32 -2.41
C PRO A 293 -21.80 1.50 -3.14
N LEU A 294 -20.63 1.29 -3.76
CA LEU A 294 -19.97 2.31 -4.58
C LEU A 294 -20.78 2.55 -5.87
N LEU A 295 -21.11 1.49 -6.59
CA LEU A 295 -21.87 1.54 -7.84
C LEU A 295 -23.27 2.11 -7.64
N GLU A 296 -23.97 1.75 -6.55
CA GLU A 296 -25.27 2.31 -6.18
C GLU A 296 -25.24 3.81 -5.87
N ALA A 297 -24.07 4.33 -5.47
CA ALA A 297 -23.84 5.76 -5.25
C ALA A 297 -23.41 6.53 -6.50
N GLY A 298 -23.24 5.85 -7.65
CA GLY A 298 -22.78 6.45 -8.91
C GLY A 298 -21.26 6.50 -9.08
N ILE A 299 -20.51 5.89 -8.16
CA ILE A 299 -19.05 5.76 -8.30
C ILE A 299 -18.75 4.74 -9.42
N ARG A 300 -17.87 5.10 -10.33
CA ARG A 300 -17.47 4.24 -11.45
C ARG A 300 -16.31 3.34 -11.03
N VAL A 301 -16.45 2.04 -11.24
CA VAL A 301 -15.43 1.04 -10.90
C VAL A 301 -14.92 0.38 -12.18
N PHE A 302 -13.60 0.35 -12.34
CA PHE A 302 -12.91 -0.20 -13.50
C PHE A 302 -11.97 -1.34 -13.08
N GLU A 303 -12.01 -2.46 -13.77
CA GLU A 303 -11.07 -3.56 -13.59
C GLU A 303 -10.03 -3.57 -14.72
N TRP A 304 -8.75 -3.53 -14.36
CA TRP A 304 -7.59 -3.60 -15.27
C TRP A 304 -7.53 -4.95 -16.00
N ASN A 305 -7.34 -4.93 -17.31
CA ASN A 305 -7.32 -6.12 -18.17
C ASN A 305 -5.91 -6.75 -18.31
N GLY A 306 -4.86 -6.15 -17.77
CA GLY A 306 -3.48 -6.64 -17.83
C GLY A 306 -3.17 -7.76 -16.83
N SER A 307 -1.88 -7.98 -16.56
CA SER A 307 -1.40 -8.98 -15.61
C SER A 307 -1.83 -8.65 -14.19
N MET A 308 -1.28 -7.61 -13.61
CA MET A 308 -1.60 -7.06 -12.30
C MET A 308 -1.46 -5.55 -12.35
N LEU A 309 -2.47 -4.84 -11.88
CA LEU A 309 -2.37 -3.43 -11.54
C LEU A 309 -1.93 -3.34 -10.08
N HIS A 310 -0.74 -2.78 -9.84
CA HIS A 310 -0.19 -2.69 -8.48
C HIS A 310 0.04 -1.25 -8.02
N ALA A 311 -0.28 -0.24 -8.85
CA ALA A 311 -0.18 1.17 -8.51
C ALA A 311 -1.12 1.56 -7.34
N LYS A 312 -0.68 2.53 -6.54
CA LYS A 312 -1.46 3.15 -5.48
C LYS A 312 -1.37 4.65 -5.67
N THR A 313 -2.36 5.18 -6.37
CA THR A 313 -2.40 6.60 -6.74
C THR A 313 -3.76 7.22 -6.48
N ALA A 314 -3.77 8.51 -6.30
CA ALA A 314 -4.99 9.30 -6.28
C ALA A 314 -4.74 10.62 -7.01
N VAL A 315 -5.75 11.13 -7.70
CA VAL A 315 -5.75 12.46 -8.29
C VAL A 315 -7.08 13.13 -7.98
N ALA A 316 -7.05 14.39 -7.57
CA ALA A 316 -8.25 15.17 -7.26
C ALA A 316 -8.19 16.53 -7.94
N ASP A 317 -9.27 16.88 -8.65
CA ASP A 317 -9.56 18.19 -9.24
C ASP A 317 -8.45 18.73 -10.18
N ASP A 318 -7.64 17.85 -10.79
CA ASP A 318 -6.47 18.18 -11.62
C ASP A 318 -5.45 19.09 -10.89
N ARG A 319 -5.38 19.00 -9.59
CA ARG A 319 -4.56 19.86 -8.75
C ARG A 319 -3.73 19.11 -7.71
N TRP A 320 -4.33 18.11 -7.11
CA TRP A 320 -3.70 17.32 -6.06
C TRP A 320 -3.48 15.90 -6.56
N ALA A 321 -2.32 15.33 -6.24
CA ALA A 321 -2.02 13.95 -6.55
C ALA A 321 -1.32 13.25 -5.39
N ARG A 322 -1.52 11.93 -5.27
CA ARG A 322 -0.81 11.05 -4.35
C ARG A 322 -0.22 9.85 -5.09
N VAL A 323 1.02 9.52 -4.78
CA VAL A 323 1.72 8.32 -5.25
C VAL A 323 2.47 7.70 -4.09
N GLY A 324 2.40 6.37 -3.93
CA GLY A 324 3.13 5.72 -2.84
C GLY A 324 2.94 4.22 -2.76
N SER A 325 3.18 3.69 -1.55
CA SER A 325 3.09 2.27 -1.26
C SER A 325 1.77 1.85 -0.63
N SER A 326 0.96 2.79 -0.13
CA SER A 326 -0.23 2.53 0.68
C SER A 326 -1.43 2.10 -0.15
N ASN A 327 -1.97 0.94 0.16
CA ASN A 327 -3.27 0.52 -0.38
C ASN A 327 -4.42 1.13 0.44
N LEU A 328 -5.57 1.26 -0.19
CA LEU A 328 -6.82 1.74 0.42
C LEU A 328 -7.46 0.62 1.26
N ASN A 329 -6.75 0.23 2.32
CA ASN A 329 -7.21 -0.79 3.27
C ASN A 329 -6.64 -0.57 4.68
N LEU A 330 -7.22 -1.28 5.64
CA LEU A 330 -6.90 -1.11 7.06
C LEU A 330 -5.44 -1.43 7.39
N SER A 331 -4.85 -2.43 6.73
CA SER A 331 -3.46 -2.84 6.98
C SER A 331 -2.46 -1.74 6.64
N SER A 332 -2.61 -1.12 5.47
CA SER A 332 -1.76 0.00 5.05
C SER A 332 -1.96 1.24 5.92
N TRP A 333 -3.20 1.53 6.31
CA TRP A 333 -3.49 2.75 7.08
C TRP A 333 -3.09 2.68 8.54
N LEU A 334 -3.10 1.49 9.19
CA LEU A 334 -2.96 1.37 10.65
C LEU A 334 -1.90 0.38 11.13
N ALA A 335 -1.44 -0.53 10.29
CA ALA A 335 -0.60 -1.63 10.73
C ALA A 335 0.80 -1.67 10.10
N ASN A 336 0.95 -1.21 8.88
CA ASN A 336 2.21 -1.27 8.15
C ASN A 336 3.06 -0.02 8.33
N LEU A 337 4.37 -0.15 8.00
CA LEU A 337 5.16 0.98 7.56
C LEU A 337 4.86 1.20 6.07
N GLU A 338 4.40 2.39 5.73
CA GLU A 338 4.13 2.81 4.36
C GLU A 338 4.79 4.17 4.08
N LEU A 339 4.91 4.52 2.81
CA LEU A 339 5.49 5.78 2.39
C LEU A 339 4.78 6.30 1.15
N ASP A 340 4.25 7.51 1.26
CA ASP A 340 3.49 8.17 0.19
C ASP A 340 3.96 9.62 0.03
N ALA A 341 3.89 10.15 -1.19
CA ALA A 341 4.01 11.56 -1.47
C ALA A 341 2.67 12.13 -1.90
N ALA A 342 2.24 13.20 -1.25
CA ALA A 342 1.07 13.98 -1.65
C ALA A 342 1.53 15.32 -2.20
N ILE A 343 1.19 15.61 -3.45
CA ILE A 343 1.70 16.70 -4.27
C ILE A 343 0.57 17.68 -4.57
N ASP A 344 0.76 18.95 -4.25
CA ASP A 344 -0.16 20.04 -4.64
C ASP A 344 0.50 20.82 -5.79
N ASN A 345 0.22 20.41 -7.01
CA ASN A 345 0.73 21.05 -8.23
C ASN A 345 -0.14 20.66 -9.43
N GLU A 346 -0.66 21.66 -10.15
CA GLU A 346 -1.59 21.45 -11.26
C GLU A 346 -0.92 20.70 -12.43
N ASP A 347 0.31 21.03 -12.80
CA ASP A 347 1.02 20.38 -13.90
C ASP A 347 1.27 18.91 -13.60
N PHE A 348 1.71 18.59 -12.37
CA PHE A 348 1.93 17.20 -11.96
C PHE A 348 0.62 16.41 -11.86
N ALA A 349 -0.43 17.03 -11.30
CA ALA A 349 -1.76 16.40 -11.24
C ALA A 349 -2.32 16.15 -12.65
N GLY A 350 -2.08 17.05 -13.61
CA GLY A 350 -2.41 16.87 -15.02
C GLY A 350 -1.72 15.63 -15.63
N LEU A 351 -0.41 15.43 -15.37
CA LEU A 351 0.30 14.23 -15.79
C LEU A 351 -0.29 12.95 -15.19
N MET A 352 -0.73 13.01 -13.94
CA MET A 352 -1.37 11.87 -13.26
C MET A 352 -2.78 11.60 -13.81
N THR A 353 -3.54 12.65 -14.16
CA THR A 353 -4.83 12.55 -14.84
C THR A 353 -4.67 11.86 -16.18
N GLU A 354 -3.73 12.32 -17.03
CA GLU A 354 -3.43 11.70 -18.32
C GLU A 354 -3.01 10.23 -18.16
N GLN A 355 -2.20 9.92 -17.15
CA GLN A 355 -1.79 8.54 -16.91
C GLN A 355 -2.99 7.67 -16.48
N TYR A 356 -3.87 8.19 -15.65
CA TYR A 356 -5.09 7.48 -15.24
C TYR A 356 -5.99 7.20 -16.45
N GLU A 357 -6.16 8.15 -17.36
CA GLU A 357 -6.94 7.98 -18.59
C GLU A 357 -6.30 6.96 -19.54
N ARG A 358 -4.97 6.96 -19.67
CA ARG A 358 -4.24 5.92 -20.43
C ARG A 358 -4.49 4.53 -19.82
N ASP A 359 -4.49 4.42 -18.51
CA ASP A 359 -4.77 3.17 -17.83
C ASP A 359 -6.23 2.72 -18.04
N LEU A 360 -7.20 3.64 -18.04
CA LEU A 360 -8.61 3.34 -18.32
C LEU A 360 -8.83 2.73 -19.71
N ALA A 361 -8.00 3.07 -20.69
CA ALA A 361 -8.11 2.51 -22.04
C ALA A 361 -7.93 0.97 -22.08
N ASN A 362 -7.29 0.39 -21.04
CA ASN A 362 -7.12 -1.06 -20.91
C ASN A 362 -7.92 -1.63 -19.72
N THR A 363 -9.17 -1.22 -19.56
CA THR A 363 -10.01 -1.65 -18.44
C THR A 363 -11.37 -2.16 -18.91
N THR A 364 -12.06 -2.80 -17.98
CA THR A 364 -13.47 -3.16 -18.09
C THR A 364 -14.25 -2.43 -17.00
N GLU A 365 -15.18 -1.57 -17.39
CA GLU A 365 -16.07 -0.91 -16.43
C GLU A 365 -17.11 -1.89 -15.85
N ILE A 366 -17.27 -1.87 -14.55
CA ILE A 366 -18.20 -2.71 -13.83
C ILE A 366 -19.51 -1.94 -13.66
N VAL A 367 -20.59 -2.48 -14.20
CA VAL A 367 -21.93 -1.89 -14.11
C VAL A 367 -22.89 -2.81 -13.36
N LEU A 368 -23.84 -2.23 -12.62
CA LEU A 368 -24.96 -2.96 -12.06
C LEU A 368 -25.95 -3.26 -13.19
N ALA A 369 -26.19 -4.53 -13.43
CA ALA A 369 -27.33 -4.94 -14.26
C ALA A 369 -28.51 -5.29 -13.34
N ASP A 370 -29.73 -4.88 -13.70
CA ASP A 370 -30.95 -5.13 -12.95
C ASP A 370 -31.09 -6.63 -12.60
N GLY A 371 -30.74 -6.96 -11.36
CA GLY A 371 -30.83 -8.33 -10.81
C GLY A 371 -29.86 -9.36 -11.42
N ARG A 372 -28.96 -9.01 -12.34
CA ARG A 372 -28.02 -9.93 -13.02
C ARG A 372 -26.56 -9.50 -12.87
N ARG A 373 -25.65 -10.45 -13.11
CA ARG A 373 -24.19 -10.27 -13.00
C ARG A 373 -23.69 -9.03 -13.76
N PRO A 374 -22.68 -8.31 -13.25
CA PRO A 374 -22.03 -7.20 -13.96
C PRO A 374 -21.63 -7.63 -15.38
N ARG A 375 -21.96 -6.84 -16.39
CA ARG A 375 -21.48 -7.06 -17.76
C ARG A 375 -20.25 -6.22 -18.02
N PRO A 376 -19.17 -6.79 -18.60
CA PRO A 376 -18.03 -6.00 -19.06
C PRO A 376 -18.46 -5.10 -20.23
N SER A 377 -18.11 -3.82 -20.17
CA SER A 377 -18.29 -2.86 -21.26
C SER A 377 -17.09 -2.92 -22.16
N GLY A 378 -17.21 -3.59 -23.31
CA GLY A 378 -16.16 -3.75 -24.33
C GLY A 378 -15.97 -5.19 -24.76
N ALA A 379 -15.83 -5.42 -26.07
CA ALA A 379 -15.63 -6.74 -26.66
C ALA A 379 -14.20 -7.23 -26.46
N VAL A 380 -13.93 -7.85 -25.30
CA VAL A 380 -12.70 -8.62 -25.08
C VAL A 380 -13.08 -10.10 -25.13
N PRO A 381 -12.39 -10.94 -25.95
CA PRO A 381 -12.68 -12.37 -26.02
C PRO A 381 -12.52 -13.03 -24.65
N PRO A 382 -13.40 -13.99 -24.27
CA PRO A 382 -13.36 -14.63 -22.98
C PRO A 382 -12.05 -15.39 -22.79
N ARG A 383 -11.25 -15.00 -21.80
CA ARG A 383 -10.10 -15.78 -21.37
C ARG A 383 -10.57 -17.12 -20.77
N PRO A 384 -9.86 -18.22 -21.00
CA PRO A 384 -10.18 -19.49 -20.39
C PRO A 384 -10.12 -19.36 -18.88
N ARG A 385 -11.25 -19.63 -18.22
CA ARG A 385 -11.36 -19.66 -16.76
C ARG A 385 -10.45 -20.78 -16.24
N ARG A 386 -9.29 -20.48 -15.72
CA ARG A 386 -8.60 -21.40 -14.82
C ARG A 386 -9.49 -21.52 -13.58
N ALA A 387 -9.93 -22.74 -13.30
CA ALA A 387 -10.70 -23.06 -12.12
C ALA A 387 -9.90 -22.66 -10.87
N GLY A 388 -10.31 -21.57 -10.22
CA GLY A 388 -9.73 -21.15 -8.95
C GLY A 388 -9.94 -22.24 -7.91
N GLY A 389 -8.89 -22.61 -7.19
CA GLY A 389 -8.91 -23.68 -6.21
C GLY A 389 -9.98 -23.50 -5.12
N SER A 390 -10.36 -24.58 -4.46
CA SER A 390 -11.41 -24.61 -3.44
C SER A 390 -11.19 -23.66 -2.26
N SER A 391 -9.94 -23.31 -1.94
CA SER A 391 -9.55 -22.41 -0.85
C SER A 391 -9.98 -20.95 -1.04
N SER A 392 -9.98 -20.42 -2.28
CA SER A 392 -10.41 -19.04 -2.54
C SER A 392 -11.93 -18.87 -2.45
N ARG A 393 -12.68 -19.90 -2.83
CA ARG A 393 -14.14 -19.93 -2.66
C ARG A 393 -14.54 -20.03 -1.20
N ALA A 394 -13.80 -20.81 -0.40
CA ALA A 394 -14.03 -20.93 1.04
C ALA A 394 -13.77 -19.62 1.78
N ALA A 395 -12.67 -18.90 1.47
CA ALA A 395 -12.36 -17.62 2.10
C ALA A 395 -13.38 -16.53 1.76
N ALA A 396 -13.80 -16.42 0.50
CA ALA A 396 -14.86 -15.49 0.09
C ALA A 396 -16.21 -15.83 0.71
N GLY A 397 -16.50 -17.12 0.88
CA GLY A 397 -17.69 -17.62 1.56
C GLY A 397 -17.68 -17.27 3.06
N ALA A 398 -16.56 -17.47 3.73
CA ALA A 398 -16.40 -17.17 5.16
C ALA A 398 -16.55 -15.68 5.46
N LEU A 399 -16.01 -14.79 4.61
CA LEU A 399 -16.14 -13.34 4.78
C LEU A 399 -17.58 -12.83 4.53
N ARG A 400 -18.24 -13.35 3.51
CA ARG A 400 -19.69 -13.06 3.30
C ARG A 400 -20.49 -13.49 4.50
N LEU A 401 -20.22 -14.70 5.01
CA LEU A 401 -20.87 -15.25 6.20
C LEU A 401 -20.66 -14.33 7.41
N ALA A 402 -19.42 -13.95 7.70
CA ALA A 402 -19.08 -13.08 8.83
C ALA A 402 -19.76 -11.71 8.74
N ASN A 403 -19.78 -11.09 7.54
CA ASN A 403 -20.45 -9.81 7.33
C ASN A 403 -21.98 -9.91 7.44
N THR A 404 -22.57 -10.98 6.92
CA THR A 404 -24.02 -11.19 6.99
C THR A 404 -24.48 -11.53 8.41
N VAL A 405 -23.73 -12.39 9.11
CA VAL A 405 -23.98 -12.72 10.52
C VAL A 405 -23.79 -11.49 11.41
N GLY A 406 -22.71 -10.72 11.21
CA GLY A 406 -22.46 -9.48 11.93
C GLY A 406 -23.56 -8.43 11.70
N ALA A 407 -24.08 -8.29 10.49
CA ALA A 407 -25.20 -7.42 10.17
C ALA A 407 -26.51 -7.88 10.83
N ALA A 408 -26.74 -9.18 10.85
CA ALA A 408 -27.92 -9.78 11.50
C ALA A 408 -27.89 -9.59 13.03
N LEU A 409 -26.74 -9.82 13.65
CA LEU A 409 -26.56 -9.67 15.10
C LEU A 409 -26.58 -8.21 15.56
N SER A 410 -26.16 -7.28 14.72
CA SER A 410 -26.10 -5.84 15.06
C SER A 410 -27.36 -5.08 14.65
N ASN A 411 -28.27 -5.69 13.91
CA ASN A 411 -29.49 -5.09 13.35
C ASN A 411 -29.26 -3.77 12.59
N ARG A 412 -28.07 -3.61 11.97
CA ARG A 412 -27.60 -2.35 11.37
C ARG A 412 -28.09 -2.13 9.93
N ARG A 413 -28.64 -3.18 9.27
CA ARG A 413 -29.23 -3.06 7.93
C ARG A 413 -30.32 -4.10 7.70
N VAL A 414 -31.26 -3.80 6.81
CA VAL A 414 -32.27 -4.76 6.35
C VAL A 414 -31.58 -5.81 5.46
N LEU A 415 -31.74 -7.09 5.82
CA LEU A 415 -31.16 -8.21 5.06
C LEU A 415 -32.13 -8.60 3.95
N GLY A 416 -31.58 -8.82 2.74
CA GLY A 416 -32.38 -9.22 1.58
C GLY A 416 -32.60 -10.74 1.50
N PRO A 417 -33.57 -11.20 0.70
CA PRO A 417 -33.86 -12.65 0.52
C PRO A 417 -32.66 -13.46 0.01
N SER A 418 -31.74 -12.82 -0.73
CA SER A 418 -30.49 -13.43 -1.24
C SER A 418 -29.47 -13.76 -0.16
N GLU A 419 -29.61 -13.23 1.05
CA GLU A 419 -28.71 -13.46 2.19
C GLU A 419 -29.18 -14.60 3.11
N GLY A 420 -30.39 -15.11 2.91
CA GLY A 420 -30.95 -16.20 3.71
C GLY A 420 -30.10 -17.47 3.74
N GLY A 421 -29.49 -17.84 2.60
CA GLY A 421 -28.54 -18.96 2.53
C GLY A 421 -27.26 -18.76 3.37
N ALA A 422 -26.75 -17.54 3.45
CA ALA A 422 -25.60 -17.20 4.26
C ALA A 422 -25.93 -17.22 5.77
N LEU A 423 -27.14 -16.76 6.15
CA LEU A 423 -27.60 -16.82 7.53
C LEU A 423 -27.82 -18.27 8.00
N LEU A 424 -28.43 -19.12 7.15
CA LEU A 424 -28.55 -20.52 7.44
C LEU A 424 -27.22 -21.22 7.63
N ALA A 425 -26.27 -20.99 6.69
CA ALA A 425 -24.92 -21.57 6.78
C ALA A 425 -24.17 -21.09 8.03
N GLY A 426 -24.29 -19.80 8.39
CA GLY A 426 -23.71 -19.24 9.61
C GLY A 426 -24.31 -19.81 10.87
N GLY A 427 -25.62 -19.92 10.91
CA GLY A 427 -26.34 -20.54 12.04
C GLY A 427 -25.93 -21.99 12.24
N LEU A 428 -25.90 -22.78 11.16
CA LEU A 428 -25.47 -24.19 11.22
C LEU A 428 -23.99 -24.34 11.66
N LEU A 429 -23.10 -23.48 11.17
CA LEU A 429 -21.71 -23.50 11.58
C LEU A 429 -21.55 -23.20 13.07
N LEU A 430 -22.25 -22.17 13.59
CA LEU A 430 -22.21 -21.82 15.01
C LEU A 430 -22.79 -22.92 15.90
N VAL A 431 -23.91 -23.56 15.47
CA VAL A 431 -24.45 -24.69 16.19
C VAL A 431 -23.49 -25.88 16.16
N ALA A 432 -22.88 -26.18 15.01
CA ALA A 432 -21.89 -27.25 14.93
C ALA A 432 -20.64 -26.99 15.83
N LEU A 433 -20.17 -25.74 15.89
CA LEU A 433 -19.09 -25.34 16.79
C LEU A 433 -19.52 -25.47 18.27
N ALA A 434 -20.74 -25.09 18.60
CA ALA A 434 -21.27 -25.26 19.97
C ALA A 434 -21.37 -26.74 20.35
N VAL A 435 -21.86 -27.60 19.46
CA VAL A 435 -21.90 -29.05 19.70
C VAL A 435 -20.49 -29.63 19.84
N LEU A 436 -19.55 -29.20 18.97
CA LEU A 436 -18.15 -29.62 19.07
C LEU A 436 -17.51 -29.18 20.40
N ALA A 437 -17.79 -27.97 20.85
CA ALA A 437 -17.30 -27.44 22.14
C ALA A 437 -17.80 -28.25 23.34
N VAL A 438 -19.04 -28.75 23.26
CA VAL A 438 -19.63 -29.59 24.33
C VAL A 438 -19.09 -31.01 24.27
N LEU A 439 -19.02 -31.61 23.06
CA LEU A 439 -18.61 -32.99 22.92
C LEU A 439 -17.09 -33.21 23.02
N LEU A 440 -16.29 -32.26 22.53
CA LEU A 440 -14.83 -32.35 22.49
C LEU A 440 -14.18 -31.02 22.96
N PRO A 441 -14.39 -30.63 24.23
CA PRO A 441 -13.92 -29.34 24.76
C PRO A 441 -12.40 -29.18 24.65
N GLN A 442 -11.65 -30.28 24.68
CA GLN A 442 -10.20 -30.30 24.59
C GLN A 442 -9.68 -29.78 23.25
N LEU A 443 -10.41 -29.97 22.14
CA LEU A 443 -10.02 -29.44 20.80
C LEU A 443 -10.04 -27.91 20.75
N LEU A 444 -10.81 -27.26 21.59
CA LEU A 444 -10.86 -25.80 21.68
C LEU A 444 -10.01 -25.29 22.86
N ALA A 445 -10.00 -26.00 23.98
CA ALA A 445 -9.30 -25.58 25.20
C ALA A 445 -7.76 -25.62 25.02
N TRP A 446 -7.21 -26.66 24.42
CA TRP A 446 -5.76 -26.75 24.27
C TRP A 446 -5.14 -25.68 23.36
N PRO A 447 -5.65 -25.40 22.14
CA PRO A 447 -5.11 -24.30 21.33
C PRO A 447 -5.23 -22.95 22.01
N LEU A 448 -6.34 -22.68 22.71
CA LEU A 448 -6.54 -21.44 23.46
C LEU A 448 -5.58 -21.34 24.65
N ALA A 449 -5.41 -22.40 25.42
CA ALA A 449 -4.47 -22.44 26.54
C ALA A 449 -3.01 -22.24 26.10
N LEU A 450 -2.61 -22.87 25.00
CA LEU A 450 -1.26 -22.69 24.41
C LEU A 450 -1.06 -21.24 23.95
N LEU A 451 -2.03 -20.65 23.28
CA LEU A 451 -1.99 -19.26 22.84
C LEU A 451 -1.89 -18.29 24.02
N CYS A 452 -2.76 -18.44 25.02
CA CYS A 452 -2.76 -17.62 26.23
C CYS A 452 -1.44 -17.78 27.03
N GLY A 453 -0.94 -18.99 27.17
CA GLY A 453 0.34 -19.29 27.82
C GLY A 453 1.52 -18.62 27.10
N TRP A 454 1.54 -18.69 25.77
CA TRP A 454 2.58 -18.04 24.97
C TRP A 454 2.53 -16.51 25.09
N ILE A 455 1.34 -15.91 24.98
CA ILE A 455 1.14 -14.45 25.17
C ILE A 455 1.55 -14.03 26.58
N GLY A 456 1.09 -14.75 27.60
CA GLY A 456 1.42 -14.48 29.00
C GLY A 456 2.93 -14.53 29.27
N ALA A 457 3.60 -15.57 28.79
CA ALA A 457 5.05 -15.70 28.92
C ALA A 457 5.80 -14.57 28.19
N SER A 458 5.30 -14.14 27.03
CA SER A 458 5.88 -13.02 26.26
C SER A 458 5.77 -11.69 27.01
N LEU A 459 4.62 -11.42 27.62
CA LEU A 459 4.39 -10.22 28.44
C LEU A 459 5.27 -10.19 29.69
N LEU A 460 5.38 -11.33 30.40
CA LEU A 460 6.25 -11.46 31.58
C LEU A 460 7.73 -11.23 31.22
N ARG A 461 8.21 -11.80 30.11
CA ARG A 461 9.58 -11.56 29.62
C ARG A 461 9.82 -10.08 29.29
N LYS A 462 8.86 -9.41 28.65
CA LYS A 462 8.96 -7.95 28.37
C LYS A 462 9.06 -7.15 29.68
N ARG A 463 8.23 -7.45 30.69
CA ARG A 463 8.30 -6.80 32.00
C ARG A 463 9.67 -6.97 32.68
N LEU A 464 10.23 -8.18 32.64
CA LEU A 464 11.55 -8.46 33.22
C LEU A 464 12.66 -7.68 32.52
N ARG A 465 12.61 -7.58 31.17
CA ARG A 465 13.57 -6.77 30.40
C ARG A 465 13.47 -5.28 30.73
N LEU A 466 12.26 -4.73 30.89
CA LEU A 466 12.05 -3.32 31.27
C LEU A 466 12.59 -3.03 32.68
N ARG A 467 12.45 -3.95 33.64
CA ARG A 467 13.04 -3.79 34.98
C ARG A 467 14.58 -3.77 34.97
N ARG A 468 15.22 -4.56 34.07
CA ARG A 468 16.69 -4.61 33.94
C ARG A 468 17.27 -3.38 33.22
N ARG A 469 16.47 -2.57 32.56
CA ARG A 469 16.87 -1.35 31.86
C ARG A 469 16.69 -0.07 32.67
N ARG A 470 16.17 -0.14 33.92
CA ARG A 470 16.17 1.02 34.80
C ARG A 470 17.62 1.24 35.26
N PRO A 471 18.21 2.45 35.04
CA PRO A 471 19.50 2.79 35.63
C PRO A 471 19.39 2.71 37.16
N PRO A 472 20.47 2.36 37.88
CA PRO A 472 20.48 2.45 39.35
C PRO A 472 20.20 3.91 39.73
N SER A 473 19.24 4.11 40.61
CA SER A 473 18.89 5.40 41.25
C SER A 473 20.05 5.97 42.01
#